data_2488325365abaab323109fe958846254
#
_entry.id   2488325365abaab323109fe958846254
#
_cell.length_a   1.000
_cell.length_b   1.000
_cell.length_c   1.000
_cell.angle_alpha   90.00
_cell.angle_beta   90.00
_cell.angle_gamma   90.00
#
_symmetry.space_group_name_H-M   'P 1'
#
loop_
_entity.id
_entity.type
_entity.pdbx_description
1 polymer ?
#
loop_
_entity_poly.entity_id
_entity_poly.type
_entity_poly.pdbx_seq_one_letter_code
_entity_poly.pdbx_strand_id
1 'polypeptide(L)'
;MAMTDAKENPCGMPRPELKIIGIVHSDISSLDDAPKGYGESEITGTIEIFPEYQEGLDGVEAGQVVVVLFWLHRSARDILKVHPRGKKENRLRGVFSTRSPVRPNPIGVSELQVMSVDGNRLKVRGLDVLDQTPIVDIKKKI
;
A
#
# COMPACT_ATOMS: atom_id res chain seq x y z
N MET A 1 -21.69 18.51 11.73
CA MET A 1 -20.37 18.03 11.37
C MET A 1 -19.66 17.39 12.54
N ALA A 2 -19.55 18.11 13.65
CA ALA A 2 -18.85 17.58 14.82
C ALA A 2 -19.49 16.31 15.38
N MET A 3 -20.79 16.19 15.28
CA MET A 3 -21.50 15.00 15.79
C MET A 3 -21.14 13.74 15.01
N THR A 4 -20.94 13.87 13.70
CA THR A 4 -20.51 12.74 12.87
C THR A 4 -19.12 12.30 13.27
N ASP A 5 -18.22 13.24 13.51
CA ASP A 5 -16.85 12.94 13.90
C ASP A 5 -16.78 12.23 15.26
N ALA A 6 -17.58 12.64 16.21
CA ALA A 6 -17.63 12.01 17.53
C ALA A 6 -18.05 10.54 17.43
N LYS A 7 -18.98 10.24 16.50
CA LYS A 7 -19.45 8.88 16.27
C LYS A 7 -18.44 8.01 15.52
N GLU A 8 -17.70 8.62 14.58
CA GLU A 8 -16.72 7.95 13.75
C GLU A 8 -15.34 7.84 14.42
N ASN A 9 -15.10 8.64 15.46
CA ASN A 9 -13.83 8.69 16.15
C ASN A 9 -14.07 8.61 17.66
N PRO A 10 -14.42 7.42 18.15
CA PRO A 10 -14.83 7.26 19.55
C PRO A 10 -13.72 7.56 20.57
N CYS A 11 -12.45 7.62 20.16
CA CYS A 11 -11.36 7.98 21.07
C CYS A 11 -11.27 9.48 21.33
N GLY A 12 -12.12 10.29 20.73
CA GLY A 12 -12.15 11.73 20.98
C GLY A 12 -11.07 12.54 20.30
N MET A 13 -10.22 11.92 19.48
CA MET A 13 -9.18 12.62 18.74
C MET A 13 -9.76 13.17 17.42
N PRO A 14 -9.17 14.25 16.87
CA PRO A 14 -9.54 14.68 15.53
C PRO A 14 -9.33 13.55 14.52
N ARG A 15 -10.13 13.55 13.45
CA ARG A 15 -9.94 12.59 12.36
C ARG A 15 -8.57 12.79 11.74
N PRO A 16 -7.76 11.73 11.63
CA PRO A 16 -6.49 11.87 10.95
C PRO A 16 -6.71 12.00 9.44
N GLU A 17 -5.84 12.76 8.81
CA GLU A 17 -5.83 12.88 7.36
C GLU A 17 -4.55 12.24 6.82
N LEU A 18 -4.70 11.42 5.78
CA LEU A 18 -3.55 10.87 5.09
C LEU A 18 -3.00 11.92 4.12
N LYS A 19 -1.68 12.03 4.10
CA LYS A 19 -0.99 12.76 3.04
C LYS A 19 -0.48 11.72 2.05
N ILE A 20 -1.03 11.71 0.86
CA ILE A 20 -0.54 10.83 -0.20
C ILE A 20 0.78 11.41 -0.70
N ILE A 21 1.85 10.66 -0.56
CA ILE A 21 3.20 11.15 -0.82
C ILE A 21 3.71 10.82 -2.21
N GLY A 22 3.02 9.96 -2.93
CA GLY A 22 3.45 9.56 -4.26
C GLY A 22 2.49 8.60 -4.91
N ILE A 23 2.90 8.10 -6.06
CA ILE A 23 2.09 7.22 -6.91
C ILE A 23 2.98 6.13 -7.48
N VAL A 24 2.40 4.94 -7.62
CA VAL A 24 3.03 3.80 -8.29
C VAL A 24 2.76 3.87 -9.79
N HIS A 25 3.79 3.64 -10.57
CA HIS A 25 3.69 3.38 -12.01
C HIS A 25 4.07 1.93 -12.25
N SER A 26 3.13 1.11 -12.67
CA SER A 26 3.37 -0.31 -12.91
C SER A 26 2.55 -0.78 -14.11
N ASP A 27 2.85 -2.01 -14.57
CA ASP A 27 2.11 -2.61 -15.66
C ASP A 27 0.88 -3.39 -15.17
N ILE A 28 0.63 -3.42 -13.86
CA ILE A 28 -0.53 -4.11 -13.31
C ILE A 28 -1.75 -3.21 -13.45
N SER A 29 -2.66 -3.55 -14.35
CA SER A 29 -3.81 -2.71 -14.68
C SER A 29 -5.12 -3.21 -14.09
N SER A 30 -5.18 -4.45 -13.60
CA SER A 30 -6.39 -5.00 -12.99
C SER A 30 -6.03 -5.85 -11.78
N LEU A 31 -7.01 -6.08 -10.90
CA LEU A 31 -6.83 -6.91 -9.72
C LEU A 31 -6.54 -8.37 -10.08
N ASP A 32 -7.01 -8.83 -11.23
CA ASP A 32 -6.76 -10.20 -11.67
C ASP A 32 -5.29 -10.42 -12.07
N ASP A 33 -4.62 -9.36 -12.51
CA ASP A 33 -3.23 -9.43 -12.91
C ASP A 33 -2.26 -9.27 -11.73
N ALA A 34 -2.76 -8.80 -10.60
CA ALA A 34 -1.91 -8.53 -9.45
C ALA A 34 -1.52 -9.82 -8.75
N PRO A 35 -0.24 -9.97 -8.34
CA PRO A 35 0.16 -11.07 -7.49
C PRO A 35 -0.61 -11.07 -6.18
N LYS A 36 -0.74 -12.25 -5.57
CA LYS A 36 -1.50 -12.39 -4.33
C LYS A 36 -0.72 -11.98 -3.07
N GLY A 37 0.40 -11.28 -3.23
CA GLY A 37 1.19 -10.76 -2.12
C GLY A 37 2.22 -11.76 -1.59
N TYR A 38 2.66 -11.54 -0.36
CA TYR A 38 3.58 -12.42 0.36
C TYR A 38 4.96 -12.56 -0.29
N GLY A 39 5.42 -11.51 -0.98
CA GLY A 39 6.75 -11.50 -1.58
C GLY A 39 6.91 -12.35 -2.82
N GLU A 40 5.81 -12.75 -3.44
CA GLU A 40 5.83 -13.61 -4.63
C GLU A 40 6.15 -12.86 -5.92
N SER A 41 6.12 -11.51 -5.91
CA SER A 41 6.22 -10.72 -7.13
C SER A 41 7.65 -10.47 -7.55
N GLU A 42 7.90 -10.60 -8.84
CA GLU A 42 9.14 -10.15 -9.49
C GLU A 42 8.90 -8.91 -10.36
N ILE A 43 7.70 -8.36 -10.30
CA ILE A 43 7.30 -7.24 -11.16
C ILE A 43 8.07 -5.99 -10.76
N THR A 44 8.62 -5.30 -11.76
CA THR A 44 9.29 -4.03 -11.55
C THR A 44 8.36 -2.88 -11.94
N GLY A 45 8.65 -1.72 -11.39
CA GLY A 45 7.94 -0.50 -11.73
C GLY A 45 8.64 0.68 -11.09
N THR A 46 7.95 1.80 -11.08
CA THR A 46 8.52 3.05 -10.58
C THR A 46 7.61 3.62 -9.50
N ILE A 47 8.23 4.05 -8.40
CA ILE A 47 7.58 4.86 -7.40
C ILE A 47 7.96 6.30 -7.67
N GLU A 48 6.96 7.14 -7.88
CA GLU A 48 7.16 8.57 -8.02
C GLU A 48 6.72 9.25 -6.73
N ILE A 49 7.66 9.91 -6.06
CA ILE A 49 7.37 10.69 -4.86
C ILE A 49 7.10 12.13 -5.31
N PHE A 50 6.05 12.73 -4.77
CA PHE A 50 5.75 14.11 -5.16
C PHE A 50 6.87 15.04 -4.71
N PRO A 51 7.19 16.07 -5.51
CA PRO A 51 8.36 16.92 -5.25
C PRO A 51 8.41 17.52 -3.85
N GLU A 52 7.26 17.83 -3.27
CA GLU A 52 7.18 18.40 -1.93
C GLU A 52 7.64 17.44 -0.82
N TYR A 53 7.73 16.14 -1.11
CA TYR A 53 8.19 15.12 -0.15
C TYR A 53 9.53 14.50 -0.54
N GLN A 54 10.16 15.01 -1.58
CA GLN A 54 11.37 14.39 -2.13
C GLN A 54 12.52 14.33 -1.11
N GLU A 55 12.62 15.32 -0.23
CA GLU A 55 13.66 15.32 0.80
C GLU A 55 13.61 14.08 1.69
N GLY A 56 12.43 13.47 1.83
CA GLY A 56 12.29 12.23 2.60
C GLY A 56 13.01 11.04 2.01
N LEU A 57 13.45 11.13 0.75
CA LEU A 57 14.20 10.05 0.11
C LEU A 57 15.69 10.09 0.43
N ASP A 58 16.17 11.10 1.14
CA ASP A 58 17.59 11.18 1.50
C ASP A 58 17.98 9.96 2.31
N GLY A 59 18.98 9.23 1.85
CA GLY A 59 19.41 7.99 2.47
C GLY A 59 18.82 6.72 1.86
N VAL A 60 17.86 6.84 0.95
CA VAL A 60 17.34 5.68 0.21
C VAL A 60 18.27 5.43 -0.98
N GLU A 61 18.79 4.23 -1.08
CA GLU A 61 19.80 3.88 -2.07
C GLU A 61 19.49 2.56 -2.77
N ALA A 62 20.01 2.41 -3.98
CA ALA A 62 19.91 1.15 -4.72
C ALA A 62 20.47 -0.01 -3.90
N GLY A 63 19.83 -1.15 -3.95
CA GLY A 63 20.20 -2.34 -3.22
C GLY A 63 19.48 -2.51 -1.89
N GLN A 64 18.89 -1.44 -1.36
CA GLN A 64 18.12 -1.53 -0.12
C GLN A 64 16.74 -2.14 -0.37
N VAL A 65 16.18 -2.71 0.69
CA VAL A 65 14.77 -3.10 0.72
C VAL A 65 14.03 -2.09 1.58
N VAL A 66 12.93 -1.59 1.07
CA VAL A 66 12.08 -0.65 1.79
C VAL A 66 10.69 -1.27 1.99
N VAL A 67 10.03 -0.85 3.06
CA VAL A 67 8.65 -1.23 3.34
C VAL A 67 7.77 -0.08 2.88
N VAL A 68 6.88 -0.35 1.93
CA VAL A 68 6.01 0.67 1.34
C VAL A 68 4.58 0.39 1.74
N LEU A 69 3.90 1.43 2.18
CA LEU A 69 2.50 1.39 2.56
C LEU A 69 1.69 2.10 1.48
N PHE A 70 0.66 1.41 0.99
CA PHE A 70 -0.17 1.88 -0.12
C PHE A 70 -1.60 2.12 0.36
N TRP A 71 -2.28 3.05 -0.28
CA TRP A 71 -3.71 3.19 -0.13
C TRP A 71 -4.39 2.45 -1.28
N LEU A 72 -5.01 1.31 -0.95
CA LEU A 72 -5.63 0.45 -1.97
C LEU A 72 -7.02 0.98 -2.30
N HIS A 73 -7.04 2.09 -3.02
CA HIS A 73 -8.20 2.94 -3.21
C HIS A 73 -9.37 2.30 -3.94
N ARG A 74 -9.16 1.13 -4.56
CA ARG A 74 -10.21 0.42 -5.28
C ARG A 74 -10.77 -0.77 -4.51
N SER A 75 -10.35 -0.95 -3.26
CA SER A 75 -10.78 -2.07 -2.43
C SER A 75 -11.99 -1.71 -1.57
N ALA A 76 -12.84 -2.70 -1.30
CA ALA A 76 -14.01 -2.51 -0.44
C ALA A 76 -13.59 -2.26 1.00
N ARG A 77 -14.37 -1.44 1.72
CA ARG A 77 -14.07 -1.02 3.09
C ARG A 77 -15.10 -1.49 4.11
N ASP A 78 -16.13 -2.20 3.68
CA ASP A 78 -17.27 -2.59 4.50
C ASP A 78 -17.33 -4.08 4.79
N ILE A 79 -16.30 -4.83 4.42
CA ILE A 79 -16.22 -6.27 4.57
C ILE A 79 -15.22 -6.60 5.66
N LEU A 80 -15.63 -7.42 6.63
CA LEU A 80 -14.79 -7.78 7.77
C LEU A 80 -14.32 -9.23 7.76
N LYS A 81 -14.83 -10.04 6.86
CA LYS A 81 -14.41 -11.45 6.73
C LYS A 81 -14.22 -11.80 5.25
N VAL A 82 -13.19 -12.57 4.98
CA VAL A 82 -12.85 -13.01 3.63
C VAL A 82 -12.36 -14.44 3.64
N HIS A 83 -12.37 -15.05 2.46
CA HIS A 83 -11.65 -16.31 2.23
C HIS A 83 -10.21 -15.95 1.84
N PRO A 84 -9.19 -16.37 2.63
CA PRO A 84 -7.82 -16.01 2.33
C PRO A 84 -7.42 -16.38 0.90
N ARG A 85 -6.71 -15.45 0.22
CA ARG A 85 -6.28 -15.55 -1.18
C ARG A 85 -7.45 -15.71 -2.16
N GLY A 86 -8.67 -15.37 -1.74
CA GLY A 86 -9.85 -15.47 -2.60
C GLY A 86 -10.30 -16.90 -2.86
N LYS A 87 -9.73 -17.87 -2.18
CA LYS A 87 -10.06 -19.30 -2.38
C LYS A 87 -11.15 -19.73 -1.43
N LYS A 88 -12.29 -20.14 -1.98
CA LYS A 88 -13.44 -20.55 -1.15
C LYS A 88 -13.20 -21.79 -0.31
N GLU A 89 -12.23 -22.63 -0.71
CA GLU A 89 -11.83 -23.79 0.09
C GLU A 89 -11.11 -23.40 1.37
N ASN A 90 -10.60 -22.20 1.47
CA ASN A 90 -10.03 -21.68 2.71
C ASN A 90 -11.14 -21.23 3.63
N ARG A 91 -10.94 -21.45 4.93
CA ARG A 91 -11.92 -21.03 5.93
C ARG A 91 -12.10 -19.51 5.89
N LEU A 92 -13.35 -19.05 6.05
CA LEU A 92 -13.66 -17.63 6.18
C LEU A 92 -12.96 -17.08 7.42
N ARG A 93 -12.24 -15.99 7.28
CA ARG A 93 -11.44 -15.38 8.35
C ARG A 93 -11.67 -13.88 8.42
N GLY A 94 -11.47 -13.34 9.63
CA GLY A 94 -11.47 -11.89 9.81
C GLY A 94 -10.33 -11.23 9.03
N VAL A 95 -10.58 -10.08 8.44
CA VAL A 95 -9.60 -9.39 7.59
C VAL A 95 -8.32 -9.02 8.35
N PHE A 96 -8.42 -8.79 9.67
CA PHE A 96 -7.25 -8.43 10.47
C PHE A 96 -6.31 -9.62 10.70
N SER A 97 -6.73 -10.83 10.41
CA SER A 97 -5.89 -12.02 10.45
C SER A 97 -5.37 -12.40 9.07
N THR A 98 -5.50 -11.51 8.09
CA THR A 98 -5.10 -11.74 6.69
C THR A 98 -4.36 -10.51 6.16
N ARG A 99 -3.83 -10.66 4.93
CA ARG A 99 -3.27 -9.55 4.17
C ARG A 99 -4.22 -9.10 3.06
N SER A 100 -5.50 -9.44 3.17
CA SER A 100 -6.49 -9.03 2.17
C SER A 100 -6.49 -7.51 2.00
N PRO A 101 -6.59 -7.01 0.77
CA PRO A 101 -6.76 -5.56 0.55
C PRO A 101 -8.13 -5.06 1.02
N VAL A 102 -9.10 -5.96 1.11
CA VAL A 102 -10.47 -5.62 1.56
C VAL A 102 -10.45 -5.51 3.07
N ARG A 103 -10.59 -4.29 3.58
CA ARG A 103 -10.53 -3.99 5.02
C ARG A 103 -11.01 -2.55 5.27
N PRO A 104 -11.37 -2.18 6.50
CA PRO A 104 -11.88 -0.83 6.77
C PRO A 104 -10.94 0.29 6.33
N ASN A 105 -9.64 0.11 6.57
CA ASN A 105 -8.62 1.00 6.02
C ASN A 105 -7.76 0.15 5.09
N PRO A 106 -8.00 0.21 3.77
CA PRO A 106 -7.34 -0.67 2.82
C PRO A 106 -5.89 -0.23 2.56
N ILE A 107 -5.08 -0.37 3.60
CA ILE A 107 -3.65 -0.05 3.55
C ILE A 107 -2.91 -1.34 3.25
N GLY A 108 -2.22 -1.36 2.12
CA GLY A 108 -1.36 -2.46 1.74
C GLY A 108 0.04 -2.23 2.22
N VAL A 109 0.80 -3.29 2.35
CA VAL A 109 2.21 -3.23 2.73
C VAL A 109 3.00 -4.19 1.86
N SER A 110 4.10 -3.70 1.32
CA SER A 110 4.99 -4.53 0.49
C SER A 110 6.43 -4.21 0.81
N GLU A 111 7.28 -5.23 0.77
CA GLU A 111 8.71 -5.05 0.82
C GLU A 111 9.22 -4.99 -0.61
N LEU A 112 9.83 -3.88 -0.99
CA LEU A 112 10.29 -3.65 -2.35
C LEU A 112 11.79 -3.45 -2.37
N GLN A 113 12.45 -4.07 -3.35
CA GLN A 113 13.87 -3.84 -3.56
C GLN A 113 14.04 -2.59 -4.39
N VAL A 114 14.87 -1.66 -3.91
CA VAL A 114 15.22 -0.45 -4.65
C VAL A 114 16.28 -0.82 -5.69
N MET A 115 15.95 -0.64 -6.96
CA MET A 115 16.87 -0.95 -8.05
C MET A 115 17.72 0.27 -8.42
N SER A 116 17.11 1.45 -8.39
CA SER A 116 17.80 2.70 -8.67
C SER A 116 17.00 3.87 -8.09
N VAL A 117 17.71 4.98 -7.87
CA VAL A 117 17.13 6.23 -7.40
C VAL A 117 17.51 7.32 -8.38
N ASP A 118 16.52 8.04 -8.89
CA ASP A 118 16.75 9.15 -9.83
C ASP A 118 15.83 10.29 -9.43
N GLY A 119 16.37 11.23 -8.65
CA GLY A 119 15.59 12.36 -8.15
C GLY A 119 14.45 11.90 -7.26
N ASN A 120 13.22 12.16 -7.69
CA ASN A 120 12.02 11.77 -6.93
C ASN A 120 11.44 10.43 -7.41
N ARG A 121 12.20 9.67 -8.21
CA ARG A 121 11.72 8.39 -8.74
C ARG A 121 12.60 7.25 -8.26
N LEU A 122 11.96 6.18 -7.81
CA LEU A 122 12.61 4.95 -7.40
C LEU A 122 12.17 3.85 -8.36
N LYS A 123 13.13 3.18 -8.98
CA LYS A 123 12.81 1.95 -9.69
C LYS A 123 12.86 0.81 -8.66
N VAL A 124 11.80 0.03 -8.58
CA VAL A 124 11.65 -1.01 -7.55
C VAL A 124 11.24 -2.34 -8.17
N ARG A 125 11.49 -3.41 -7.42
CA ARG A 125 11.05 -4.75 -7.77
C ARG A 125 10.26 -5.34 -6.60
N GLY A 126 9.23 -6.12 -6.92
CA GLY A 126 8.39 -6.77 -5.94
C GLY A 126 6.97 -6.20 -5.89
N LEU A 127 6.59 -5.41 -6.90
CA LEU A 127 5.28 -4.75 -6.92
C LEU A 127 4.14 -5.77 -7.03
N ASP A 128 3.09 -5.52 -6.27
CA ASP A 128 1.88 -6.34 -6.28
C ASP A 128 0.63 -5.46 -6.22
N VAL A 129 0.74 -4.19 -6.60
CA VAL A 129 -0.36 -3.24 -6.60
C VAL A 129 -0.60 -2.69 -7.99
N LEU A 130 -1.81 -2.16 -8.20
CA LEU A 130 -2.21 -1.61 -9.49
C LEU A 130 -1.42 -0.35 -9.84
N ASP A 131 -1.30 -0.09 -11.14
CA ASP A 131 -0.81 1.19 -11.62
C ASP A 131 -1.65 2.33 -11.01
N GLN A 132 -0.99 3.43 -10.69
CA GLN A 132 -1.58 4.64 -10.08
C GLN A 132 -2.04 4.45 -8.63
N THR A 133 -1.61 3.38 -7.96
CA THR A 133 -1.92 3.21 -6.53
C THR A 133 -1.21 4.28 -5.72
N PRO A 134 -1.96 5.00 -4.87
CA PRO A 134 -1.36 6.03 -4.00
C PRO A 134 -0.43 5.43 -2.95
N ILE A 135 0.62 6.15 -2.62
CA ILE A 135 1.59 5.77 -1.59
C ILE A 135 1.35 6.58 -0.33
N VAL A 136 1.22 5.88 0.78
CA VAL A 136 0.99 6.48 2.09
C VAL A 136 2.30 6.77 2.80
N ASP A 137 3.24 5.84 2.75
CA ASP A 137 4.49 5.95 3.51
C ASP A 137 5.54 4.99 2.96
N ILE A 138 6.80 5.30 3.25
CA ILE A 138 7.94 4.43 2.96
C ILE A 138 8.75 4.34 4.24
N LYS A 139 9.11 3.13 4.64
CA LYS A 139 9.91 2.90 5.84
C LYS A 139 11.10 2.02 5.50
N LYS A 140 12.17 2.19 6.27
CA LYS A 140 13.32 1.30 6.19
C LYS A 140 12.90 -0.09 6.66
N LYS A 141 13.36 -1.12 5.95
CA LYS A 141 13.23 -2.47 6.46
C LYS A 141 14.26 -2.69 7.56
N ILE A 142 13.80 -3.24 8.66
CA ILE A 142 14.65 -3.56 9.81
C ILE A 142 15.00 -5.04 9.81
#